data_2758c2d2919684ac59bb2cae7e7620be
#
_entry.id   2758c2d2919684ac59bb2cae7e7620be
#
_cell.length_a   1.000
_cell.length_b   1.000
_cell.length_c   1.000
_cell.angle_alpha   90.00
_cell.angle_beta   90.00
_cell.angle_gamma   90.00
#
_symmetry.space_group_name_H-M   'P 1'
#
loop_
_entity.id
_entity.type
_entity.pdbx_description
1 polymer ?
#
loop_
_entity_poly.entity_id
_entity_poly.type
_entity_poly.pdbx_seq_one_letter_code
_entity_poly.pdbx_strand_id
1 'polypeptide(L)'
;LYVTCNTVPDNKEIARLPQYFEFLNSCGADAVIVADIGVMDLAKKYAPNVDIHMSTQTGIMNYHTANTLYNMGASRVVLARELSFEDIAEIRARVPRELEIECFVQGAMCVSFSGRCLISAYMTGRDANRGDCAQPCRWKYHLYEENRPGQFFPVEQDADGTYLYNSRDMCMIDYIPQLIESGITSLKIEGRAKSAYYAAVTTHAYRSAVDLYYKDKQGYTLPAWIGEELNKISHREYSTGFFLGKEPGQVHSNGGYIREYDVVAICDSWENGTAYLTQKNKFSVGEQLDVLPPMGESFKITAEKIFNHNGESVQSAPHPMEKLAVPCAVEI
;
A
#
# COMPACT_ATOMS: atom_id res chain seq x y z
N LEU A 1 -10.71 13.33 0.08
CA LEU A 1 -10.81 12.14 -0.78
C LEU A 1 -10.12 12.40 -2.13
N TYR A 2 -9.14 11.54 -2.51
CA TYR A 2 -8.47 11.61 -3.81
C TYR A 2 -9.00 10.54 -4.73
N VAL A 3 -9.44 10.94 -5.93
CA VAL A 3 -10.06 10.03 -6.90
C VAL A 3 -9.04 9.65 -7.99
N THR A 4 -8.79 8.35 -8.18
CA THR A 4 -7.86 7.87 -9.19
C THR A 4 -8.48 7.92 -10.59
N CYS A 5 -7.88 8.74 -11.47
CA CYS A 5 -8.19 8.87 -12.89
C CYS A 5 -6.92 8.59 -13.72
N ASN A 6 -6.09 7.65 -13.26
CA ASN A 6 -4.74 7.43 -13.73
C ASN A 6 -4.58 6.29 -14.74
N THR A 7 -5.68 5.78 -15.28
CA THR A 7 -5.64 4.93 -16.47
C THR A 7 -5.25 5.77 -17.69
N VAL A 8 -4.59 5.15 -18.68
CA VAL A 8 -4.37 5.77 -19.99
C VAL A 8 -5.62 5.47 -20.84
N PRO A 9 -6.52 6.46 -21.08
CA PRO A 9 -7.79 6.23 -21.75
C PRO A 9 -7.61 6.14 -23.27
N ASP A 10 -8.50 5.37 -23.91
CA ASP A 10 -8.67 5.42 -25.36
C ASP A 10 -9.55 6.61 -25.80
N ASN A 11 -9.72 6.81 -27.12
CA ASN A 11 -10.53 7.89 -27.66
C ASN A 11 -12.03 7.79 -27.29
N LYS A 12 -12.56 6.61 -26.96
CA LYS A 12 -13.95 6.42 -26.56
C LYS A 12 -14.14 6.78 -25.09
N GLU A 13 -13.15 6.45 -24.27
CA GLU A 13 -13.15 6.72 -22.83
C GLU A 13 -12.94 8.20 -22.54
N ILE A 14 -12.01 8.86 -23.25
CA ILE A 14 -11.70 10.27 -23.03
C ILE A 14 -12.90 11.17 -23.30
N ALA A 15 -13.78 10.79 -24.22
CA ALA A 15 -15.00 11.54 -24.56
C ALA A 15 -15.99 11.64 -23.38
N ARG A 16 -15.90 10.76 -22.38
CA ARG A 16 -16.77 10.73 -21.20
C ARG A 16 -16.21 11.50 -20.01
N LEU A 17 -14.92 11.82 -20.03
CA LEU A 17 -14.22 12.43 -18.89
C LEU A 17 -14.73 13.85 -18.55
N PRO A 18 -15.13 14.72 -19.50
CA PRO A 18 -15.69 16.03 -19.16
C PRO A 18 -16.84 15.96 -18.16
N GLN A 19 -17.84 15.16 -18.44
CA GLN A 19 -19.01 14.99 -17.55
C GLN A 19 -18.60 14.38 -16.19
N TYR A 20 -17.64 13.45 -16.21
CA TYR A 20 -17.14 12.83 -14.98
C TYR A 20 -16.41 13.85 -14.10
N PHE A 21 -15.57 14.72 -14.68
CA PHE A 21 -14.89 15.77 -13.93
C PHE A 21 -15.83 16.84 -13.40
N GLU A 22 -16.86 17.24 -14.15
CA GLU A 22 -17.92 18.12 -13.65
C GLU A 22 -18.62 17.51 -12.42
N PHE A 23 -18.91 16.20 -12.47
CA PHE A 23 -19.47 15.48 -11.34
C PHE A 23 -18.51 15.49 -10.13
N LEU A 24 -17.22 15.18 -10.30
CA LEU A 24 -16.23 15.22 -9.21
C LEU A 24 -16.10 16.60 -8.60
N ASN A 25 -16.11 17.65 -9.42
CA ASN A 25 -16.10 19.05 -8.97
C ASN A 25 -17.35 19.39 -8.13
N SER A 26 -18.51 18.88 -8.54
CA SER A 26 -19.78 19.10 -7.81
C SER A 26 -19.85 18.32 -6.49
N CYS A 27 -19.21 17.17 -6.39
CA CYS A 27 -19.13 16.35 -5.19
C CYS A 27 -18.12 16.87 -4.16
N GLY A 28 -17.28 17.85 -4.52
CA GLY A 28 -16.25 18.37 -3.63
C GLY A 28 -15.12 17.38 -3.38
N ALA A 29 -14.70 16.60 -4.41
CA ALA A 29 -13.48 15.81 -4.32
C ALA A 29 -12.29 16.73 -4.06
N ASP A 30 -11.37 16.32 -3.16
CA ASP A 30 -10.20 17.15 -2.83
C ASP A 30 -9.19 17.14 -3.99
N ALA A 31 -8.96 15.99 -4.62
CA ALA A 31 -8.04 15.89 -5.75
C ALA A 31 -8.39 14.73 -6.71
N VAL A 32 -7.87 14.84 -7.93
CA VAL A 32 -7.82 13.72 -8.90
C VAL A 32 -6.37 13.32 -9.15
N ILE A 33 -6.11 12.01 -9.20
CA ILE A 33 -4.80 11.45 -9.51
C ILE A 33 -4.80 11.04 -10.98
N VAL A 34 -4.00 11.71 -11.82
CA VAL A 34 -3.98 11.53 -13.27
C VAL A 34 -2.60 11.11 -13.77
N ALA A 35 -2.52 10.38 -14.88
CA ALA A 35 -1.26 9.96 -15.49
C ALA A 35 -1.07 10.50 -16.93
N ASP A 36 -2.18 10.78 -17.60
CA ASP A 36 -2.22 11.25 -18.99
C ASP A 36 -2.36 12.77 -19.03
N ILE A 37 -1.59 13.42 -19.92
CA ILE A 37 -1.57 14.88 -20.04
C ILE A 37 -2.90 15.42 -20.58
N GLY A 38 -3.56 14.69 -21.50
CA GLY A 38 -4.87 15.06 -22.02
C GLY A 38 -5.95 14.97 -20.94
N VAL A 39 -5.86 13.96 -20.06
CA VAL A 39 -6.74 13.83 -18.88
C VAL A 39 -6.52 14.98 -17.90
N MET A 40 -5.25 15.39 -17.70
CA MET A 40 -4.89 16.54 -16.88
C MET A 40 -5.54 17.84 -17.39
N ASP A 41 -5.46 18.08 -18.71
CA ASP A 41 -6.06 19.27 -19.34
C ASP A 41 -7.57 19.29 -19.16
N LEU A 42 -8.23 18.14 -19.35
CA LEU A 42 -9.68 18.00 -19.12
C LEU A 42 -10.05 18.22 -17.64
N ALA A 43 -9.27 17.69 -16.70
CA ALA A 43 -9.50 17.90 -15.28
C ALA A 43 -9.42 19.39 -14.91
N LYS A 44 -8.40 20.11 -15.39
CA LYS A 44 -8.30 21.57 -15.21
C LYS A 44 -9.50 22.33 -15.72
N LYS A 45 -10.02 21.92 -16.88
CA LYS A 45 -11.12 22.62 -17.55
C LYS A 45 -12.47 22.36 -16.91
N TYR A 46 -12.73 21.11 -16.50
CA TYR A 46 -14.06 20.68 -16.05
C TYR A 46 -14.18 20.45 -14.54
N ALA A 47 -13.06 20.43 -13.82
CA ALA A 47 -13.02 20.36 -12.36
C ALA A 47 -12.07 21.40 -11.76
N PRO A 48 -12.30 22.72 -11.98
CA PRO A 48 -11.36 23.79 -11.60
C PRO A 48 -11.13 23.94 -10.10
N ASN A 49 -12.01 23.39 -9.25
CA ASN A 49 -11.89 23.44 -7.79
C ASN A 49 -11.29 22.14 -7.21
N VAL A 50 -10.86 21.20 -8.04
CA VAL A 50 -10.29 19.91 -7.63
C VAL A 50 -8.80 19.94 -7.95
N ASP A 51 -7.97 19.63 -6.97
CA ASP A 51 -6.53 19.58 -7.13
C ASP A 51 -6.10 18.45 -8.09
N ILE A 52 -4.97 18.65 -8.77
CA ILE A 52 -4.42 17.68 -9.70
C ILE A 52 -3.13 17.10 -9.14
N HIS A 53 -3.14 15.79 -8.88
CA HIS A 53 -1.98 15.01 -8.49
C HIS A 53 -1.49 14.15 -9.65
N MET A 54 -0.23 14.31 -10.04
CA MET A 54 0.35 13.50 -11.11
C MET A 54 0.76 12.13 -10.57
N SER A 55 0.24 11.09 -11.19
CA SER A 55 0.48 9.69 -10.79
C SER A 55 1.93 9.26 -11.02
N THR A 56 2.42 8.31 -10.22
CA THR A 56 3.69 7.61 -10.46
C THR A 56 3.77 6.98 -11.86
N GLN A 57 2.63 6.63 -12.47
CA GLN A 57 2.57 6.11 -13.85
C GLN A 57 3.03 7.14 -14.89
N THR A 58 3.14 8.41 -14.55
CA THR A 58 3.76 9.43 -15.42
C THR A 58 5.28 9.21 -15.52
N GLY A 59 5.91 8.52 -14.54
CA GLY A 59 7.33 8.21 -14.56
C GLY A 59 8.21 9.42 -14.25
N ILE A 60 7.85 10.16 -13.20
CA ILE A 60 8.55 11.40 -12.81
C ILE A 60 9.85 11.04 -12.10
N MET A 61 10.99 11.29 -12.75
CA MET A 61 12.33 10.93 -12.30
C MET A 61 13.26 12.13 -12.10
N ASN A 62 12.82 13.34 -12.42
CA ASN A 62 13.68 14.51 -12.37
C ASN A 62 12.90 15.80 -12.12
N TYR A 63 13.62 16.81 -11.61
CA TYR A 63 13.04 18.12 -11.28
C TYR A 63 12.46 18.87 -12.48
N HIS A 64 13.00 18.66 -13.69
CA HIS A 64 12.52 19.38 -14.87
C HIS A 64 11.11 18.91 -15.25
N THR A 65 10.87 17.61 -15.27
CA THR A 65 9.53 17.03 -15.44
C THR A 65 8.57 17.50 -14.36
N ALA A 66 9.00 17.49 -13.09
CA ALA A 66 8.18 17.94 -11.98
C ALA A 66 7.79 19.42 -12.11
N ASN A 67 8.74 20.30 -12.46
CA ASN A 67 8.48 21.72 -12.73
C ASN A 67 7.52 21.95 -13.92
N THR A 68 7.68 21.18 -14.98
CA THR A 68 6.80 21.28 -16.15
C THR A 68 5.38 20.94 -15.78
N LEU A 69 5.17 19.86 -15.04
CA LEU A 69 3.84 19.46 -14.58
C LEU A 69 3.24 20.46 -13.60
N TYR A 70 4.04 21.04 -12.70
CA TYR A 70 3.62 22.12 -11.84
C TYR A 70 3.13 23.34 -12.64
N ASN A 71 3.90 23.77 -13.63
CA ASN A 71 3.53 24.89 -14.51
C ASN A 71 2.25 24.59 -15.32
N MET A 72 1.98 23.32 -15.59
CA MET A 72 0.73 22.88 -16.21
C MET A 72 -0.44 22.85 -15.24
N GLY A 73 -0.21 22.97 -13.92
CA GLY A 73 -1.23 23.07 -12.87
C GLY A 73 -1.32 21.87 -11.92
N ALA A 74 -0.32 21.00 -11.87
CA ALA A 74 -0.25 19.98 -10.84
C ALA A 74 0.08 20.60 -9.48
N SER A 75 -0.67 20.25 -8.44
CA SER A 75 -0.40 20.63 -7.05
C SER A 75 0.51 19.62 -6.35
N ARG A 76 0.50 18.35 -6.81
CA ARG A 76 1.31 17.25 -6.27
C ARG A 76 1.86 16.37 -7.39
N VAL A 77 3.07 15.85 -7.17
CA VAL A 77 3.68 14.83 -8.02
C VAL A 77 3.99 13.57 -7.21
N VAL A 78 3.54 12.41 -7.69
CA VAL A 78 3.92 11.11 -7.14
C VAL A 78 5.15 10.63 -7.90
N LEU A 79 6.30 10.64 -7.26
CA LEU A 79 7.56 10.27 -7.90
C LEU A 79 7.59 8.78 -8.28
N ALA A 80 8.43 8.46 -9.24
CA ALA A 80 8.76 7.09 -9.59
C ALA A 80 9.42 6.38 -8.39
N ARG A 81 9.20 5.06 -8.26
CA ARG A 81 9.72 4.25 -7.15
C ARG A 81 11.21 3.93 -7.27
N GLU A 82 11.78 4.23 -8.42
CA GLU A 82 13.15 3.93 -8.81
C GLU A 82 14.17 5.01 -8.39
N LEU A 83 13.73 6.02 -7.62
CA LEU A 83 14.56 7.12 -7.11
C LEU A 83 15.19 6.80 -5.77
N SER A 84 16.45 7.27 -5.60
CA SER A 84 17.14 7.29 -4.31
C SER A 84 16.76 8.50 -3.45
N PHE A 85 17.15 8.51 -2.17
CA PHE A 85 17.02 9.68 -1.31
C PHE A 85 17.74 10.91 -1.88
N GLU A 86 18.92 10.71 -2.47
CA GLU A 86 19.70 11.80 -3.10
C GLU A 86 18.96 12.43 -4.27
N ASP A 87 18.40 11.60 -5.16
CA ASP A 87 17.59 12.07 -6.29
C ASP A 87 16.37 12.86 -5.84
N ILE A 88 15.68 12.37 -4.82
CA ILE A 88 14.48 13.01 -4.26
C ILE A 88 14.84 14.37 -3.64
N ALA A 89 15.93 14.43 -2.87
CA ALA A 89 16.42 15.67 -2.27
C ALA A 89 16.83 16.68 -3.36
N GLU A 90 17.47 16.24 -4.46
CA GLU A 90 17.79 17.10 -5.59
C GLU A 90 16.53 17.62 -6.28
N ILE A 91 15.51 16.77 -6.50
CA ILE A 91 14.22 17.21 -7.04
C ILE A 91 13.62 18.28 -6.13
N ARG A 92 13.53 17.99 -4.81
CA ARG A 92 12.96 18.94 -3.84
C ARG A 92 13.67 20.30 -3.84
N ALA A 93 14.99 20.31 -3.95
CA ALA A 93 15.78 21.54 -3.96
C ALA A 93 15.54 22.43 -5.18
N ARG A 94 15.02 21.86 -6.29
CA ARG A 94 14.90 22.54 -7.58
C ARG A 94 13.45 22.76 -8.03
N VAL A 95 12.45 22.39 -7.22
CA VAL A 95 11.03 22.62 -7.51
C VAL A 95 10.43 23.62 -6.52
N PRO A 96 9.33 24.31 -6.87
CA PRO A 96 8.64 25.22 -5.96
C PRO A 96 8.23 24.53 -4.64
N ARG A 97 8.24 25.28 -3.55
CA ARG A 97 7.84 24.76 -2.23
C ARG A 97 6.38 24.34 -2.19
N GLU A 98 5.55 24.99 -2.96
CA GLU A 98 4.13 24.76 -3.12
C GLU A 98 3.82 23.44 -3.82
N LEU A 99 4.75 22.92 -4.63
CA LEU A 99 4.61 21.60 -5.23
C LEU A 99 4.84 20.52 -4.18
N GLU A 100 3.80 19.76 -3.89
CA GLU A 100 3.89 18.62 -3.00
C GLU A 100 4.58 17.43 -3.67
N ILE A 101 5.43 16.74 -2.92
CA ILE A 101 6.13 15.53 -3.37
C ILE A 101 5.58 14.33 -2.59
N GLU A 102 5.05 13.35 -3.31
CA GLU A 102 4.56 12.10 -2.74
C GLU A 102 5.44 10.93 -3.19
N CYS A 103 5.82 10.06 -2.25
CA CYS A 103 6.57 8.83 -2.54
C CYS A 103 5.90 7.62 -1.92
N PHE A 104 5.96 6.48 -2.62
CA PHE A 104 5.59 5.20 -2.01
C PHE A 104 6.60 4.84 -0.94
N VAL A 105 6.10 4.36 0.20
CA VAL A 105 6.92 3.99 1.36
C VAL A 105 6.62 2.57 1.87
N GLN A 106 5.46 2.01 1.48
CA GLN A 106 5.02 0.68 1.91
C GLN A 106 4.27 -0.03 0.79
N GLY A 107 4.48 -1.34 0.67
CA GLY A 107 3.68 -2.23 -0.14
C GLY A 107 4.40 -2.85 -1.32
N ALA A 108 3.62 -3.47 -2.20
CA ALA A 108 4.14 -4.27 -3.30
C ALA A 108 4.90 -3.44 -4.34
N MET A 109 6.14 -3.84 -4.64
CA MET A 109 6.90 -3.29 -5.75
C MET A 109 6.45 -3.92 -7.08
N CYS A 110 6.48 -3.12 -8.15
CA CYS A 110 6.29 -3.60 -9.52
C CYS A 110 7.64 -3.97 -10.14
N VAL A 111 7.69 -5.05 -10.92
CA VAL A 111 8.86 -5.41 -11.71
C VAL A 111 9.12 -4.43 -12.85
N SER A 112 8.08 -3.80 -13.36
CA SER A 112 8.19 -2.81 -14.44
C SER A 112 8.28 -1.41 -13.88
N PHE A 113 9.00 -0.57 -14.61
CA PHE A 113 9.20 0.83 -14.29
C PHE A 113 7.87 1.53 -13.99
N SER A 114 7.70 1.94 -12.74
CA SER A 114 6.52 2.70 -12.25
C SER A 114 5.16 2.18 -12.72
N GLY A 115 5.01 0.84 -12.82
CA GLY A 115 3.74 0.19 -13.11
C GLY A 115 3.35 0.09 -14.58
N ARG A 116 4.23 0.41 -15.52
CA ARG A 116 3.99 0.27 -16.98
C ARG A 116 4.35 -1.13 -17.47
N CYS A 117 3.45 -2.10 -17.28
CA CYS A 117 3.68 -3.50 -17.60
C CYS A 117 2.55 -4.11 -18.42
N LEU A 118 2.93 -4.86 -19.46
CA LEU A 118 1.99 -5.59 -20.31
C LEU A 118 1.91 -7.10 -20.01
N ILE A 119 2.77 -7.64 -19.13
CA ILE A 119 2.87 -9.10 -18.89
C ILE A 119 1.51 -9.66 -18.43
N SER A 120 0.79 -8.95 -17.56
CA SER A 120 -0.53 -9.41 -17.10
C SER A 120 -1.54 -9.51 -18.23
N ALA A 121 -1.60 -8.49 -19.10
CA ALA A 121 -2.49 -8.50 -20.26
C ALA A 121 -2.14 -9.65 -21.23
N TYR A 122 -0.84 -9.86 -21.49
CA TYR A 122 -0.37 -10.94 -22.35
C TYR A 122 -0.72 -12.33 -21.83
N MET A 123 -0.52 -12.58 -20.53
CA MET A 123 -0.66 -13.90 -19.95
C MET A 123 -2.08 -14.25 -19.53
N THR A 124 -2.91 -13.26 -19.23
CA THR A 124 -4.20 -13.50 -18.58
C THR A 124 -5.37 -12.70 -19.17
N GLY A 125 -5.09 -11.78 -20.11
CA GLY A 125 -6.08 -10.82 -20.62
C GLY A 125 -6.44 -9.70 -19.61
N ARG A 126 -5.83 -9.68 -18.40
CA ARG A 126 -6.10 -8.69 -17.36
C ARG A 126 -5.14 -7.51 -17.48
N ASP A 127 -5.68 -6.31 -17.60
CA ASP A 127 -4.89 -5.11 -17.89
C ASP A 127 -4.40 -4.43 -16.59
N ALA A 128 -3.07 -4.43 -16.41
CA ALA A 128 -2.42 -3.77 -15.29
C ALA A 128 -2.64 -2.24 -15.29
N ASN A 129 -2.73 -1.60 -16.48
CA ASN A 129 -3.02 -0.18 -16.60
C ASN A 129 -4.43 0.18 -16.07
N ARG A 130 -5.36 -0.77 -16.13
CA ARG A 130 -6.72 -0.61 -15.58
C ARG A 130 -6.85 -1.07 -14.13
N GLY A 131 -5.73 -1.37 -13.48
CA GLY A 131 -5.71 -1.82 -12.10
C GLY A 131 -6.06 -3.30 -11.91
N ASP A 132 -6.18 -4.09 -12.98
CA ASP A 132 -6.52 -5.50 -12.95
C ASP A 132 -5.31 -6.41 -13.19
N CYS A 133 -4.19 -6.14 -12.50
CA CYS A 133 -2.97 -6.94 -12.64
C CYS A 133 -3.11 -8.29 -11.93
N ALA A 134 -2.94 -9.40 -12.68
CA ALA A 134 -2.88 -10.76 -12.13
C ALA A 134 -1.55 -11.11 -11.46
N GLN A 135 -0.57 -10.21 -11.50
CA GLN A 135 0.78 -10.38 -10.94
C GLN A 135 1.55 -11.60 -11.49
N PRO A 136 1.53 -11.86 -12.81
CA PRO A 136 2.20 -13.06 -13.36
C PRO A 136 3.71 -13.03 -13.17
N CYS A 137 4.33 -11.86 -13.04
CA CYS A 137 5.75 -11.75 -12.68
C CYS A 137 6.12 -12.42 -11.35
N ARG A 138 5.16 -12.92 -10.60
CA ARG A 138 5.32 -13.57 -9.29
C ARG A 138 4.95 -15.05 -9.32
N TRP A 139 4.59 -15.59 -10.50
CA TRP A 139 4.30 -17.00 -10.67
C TRP A 139 5.60 -17.77 -10.86
N LYS A 140 5.58 -19.10 -10.61
CA LYS A 140 6.66 -19.99 -10.93
C LYS A 140 6.65 -20.31 -12.42
N TYR A 141 7.79 -20.18 -13.08
CA TYR A 141 7.95 -20.45 -14.50
C TYR A 141 9.11 -21.40 -14.75
N HIS A 142 8.96 -22.18 -15.84
CA HIS A 142 10.05 -22.91 -16.46
C HIS A 142 10.23 -22.39 -17.88
N LEU A 143 11.42 -21.90 -18.21
CA LEU A 143 11.73 -21.50 -19.57
C LEU A 143 12.01 -22.74 -20.41
N TYR A 144 11.27 -22.86 -21.51
CA TYR A 144 11.41 -23.94 -22.50
C TYR A 144 11.68 -23.30 -23.86
N GLU A 145 12.69 -23.83 -24.57
CA GLU A 145 13.01 -23.41 -25.93
C GLU A 145 12.63 -24.60 -26.85
N GLU A 146 11.80 -24.32 -27.86
CA GLU A 146 11.10 -25.33 -28.67
C GLU A 146 12.08 -26.25 -29.44
N ASN A 147 13.22 -25.68 -29.90
CA ASN A 147 14.24 -26.45 -30.63
C ASN A 147 15.20 -27.26 -29.72
N ARG A 148 15.00 -27.18 -28.41
CA ARG A 148 15.78 -27.88 -27.38
C ARG A 148 14.88 -28.64 -26.40
N PRO A 149 14.10 -29.63 -26.89
CA PRO A 149 13.13 -30.33 -26.05
C PRO A 149 13.83 -31.03 -24.89
N GLY A 150 13.28 -30.88 -23.69
CA GLY A 150 13.80 -31.45 -22.46
C GLY A 150 14.93 -30.66 -21.78
N GLN A 151 15.31 -29.47 -22.31
CA GLN A 151 16.22 -28.56 -21.66
C GLN A 151 15.40 -27.38 -21.08
N PHE A 152 15.51 -27.17 -19.77
CA PHE A 152 14.94 -26.01 -19.07
C PHE A 152 16.08 -25.04 -18.76
N PHE A 153 15.92 -23.81 -19.16
CA PHE A 153 16.91 -22.76 -18.90
C PHE A 153 16.55 -22.04 -17.63
N PRO A 154 17.40 -22.11 -16.59
CA PRO A 154 17.18 -21.32 -15.38
C PRO A 154 17.37 -19.84 -15.68
N VAL A 155 16.44 -19.01 -15.23
CA VAL A 155 16.62 -17.56 -15.22
C VAL A 155 17.28 -17.13 -13.91
N GLU A 156 16.85 -17.68 -12.81
CA GLU A 156 17.57 -17.84 -11.53
C GLU A 156 16.97 -19.06 -10.86
N GLN A 157 17.80 -19.90 -10.29
CA GLN A 157 17.38 -21.23 -9.83
C GLN A 157 17.82 -21.47 -8.39
N ASP A 158 16.86 -21.84 -7.55
CA ASP A 158 17.10 -22.56 -6.31
C ASP A 158 16.47 -23.97 -6.36
N ALA A 159 16.47 -24.69 -5.22
CA ALA A 159 15.92 -26.05 -5.13
C ALA A 159 14.39 -26.11 -5.37
N ASP A 160 13.68 -24.98 -5.29
CA ASP A 160 12.22 -24.89 -5.35
C ASP A 160 11.66 -24.38 -6.69
N GLY A 161 12.52 -23.92 -7.62
CA GLY A 161 12.09 -23.51 -8.96
C GLY A 161 12.79 -22.29 -9.54
N THR A 162 12.27 -21.83 -10.67
CA THR A 162 12.79 -20.66 -11.40
C THR A 162 11.84 -19.46 -11.20
N TYR A 163 12.39 -18.33 -10.78
CA TYR A 163 11.63 -17.12 -10.52
C TYR A 163 12.03 -16.03 -11.51
N LEU A 164 11.05 -15.53 -12.27
CA LEU A 164 11.34 -14.54 -13.30
C LEU A 164 11.37 -13.10 -12.76
N TYR A 165 10.72 -12.73 -11.67
CA TYR A 165 10.62 -11.34 -11.22
C TYR A 165 9.92 -11.21 -9.86
N ASN A 166 10.33 -11.94 -8.86
CA ASN A 166 9.70 -11.90 -7.55
C ASN A 166 10.21 -10.75 -6.69
N SER A 167 9.71 -9.53 -6.95
CA SER A 167 10.08 -8.35 -6.19
C SER A 167 9.66 -8.45 -4.72
N ARG A 168 10.53 -8.01 -3.82
CA ARG A 168 10.25 -7.80 -2.41
C ARG A 168 9.19 -6.71 -2.21
N ASP A 169 8.50 -6.74 -1.08
CA ASP A 169 7.64 -5.63 -0.70
C ASP A 169 8.49 -4.48 -0.12
N MET A 170 8.11 -3.24 -0.40
CA MET A 170 8.78 -2.06 0.16
C MET A 170 8.31 -1.83 1.61
N CYS A 171 9.25 -1.50 2.50
CA CYS A 171 8.98 -1.00 3.84
C CYS A 171 10.06 0.01 4.23
N MET A 172 9.66 1.26 4.44
CA MET A 172 10.57 2.36 4.76
C MET A 172 10.40 2.86 6.20
N ILE A 173 9.80 2.06 7.07
CA ILE A 173 9.47 2.47 8.44
C ILE A 173 10.68 2.88 9.27
N ASP A 174 11.83 2.24 9.05
CA ASP A 174 13.09 2.55 9.74
C ASP A 174 13.72 3.86 9.29
N TYR A 175 13.22 4.46 8.21
CA TYR A 175 13.81 5.64 7.55
C TYR A 175 12.92 6.88 7.62
N ILE A 176 12.01 6.97 8.61
CA ILE A 176 11.10 8.12 8.78
C ILE A 176 11.83 9.46 8.82
N PRO A 177 12.93 9.63 9.58
CA PRO A 177 13.70 10.88 9.56
C PRO A 177 14.16 11.25 8.14
N GLN A 178 14.78 10.31 7.43
CA GLN A 178 15.33 10.54 6.09
C GLN A 178 14.23 10.86 5.07
N LEU A 179 13.07 10.19 5.17
CA LEU A 179 11.90 10.48 4.32
C LEU A 179 11.43 11.93 4.50
N ILE A 180 11.33 12.40 5.74
CA ILE A 180 10.87 13.74 6.05
C ILE A 180 11.95 14.78 5.67
N GLU A 181 13.20 14.53 5.99
CA GLU A 181 14.33 15.44 5.73
C GLU A 181 14.64 15.58 4.22
N SER A 182 14.37 14.56 3.42
CA SER A 182 14.49 14.65 1.96
C SER A 182 13.42 15.56 1.32
N GLY A 183 12.45 16.06 2.12
CA GLY A 183 11.42 17.00 1.68
C GLY A 183 10.21 16.34 1.02
N ILE A 184 10.02 15.04 1.24
CA ILE A 184 8.76 14.35 0.90
C ILE A 184 7.64 14.91 1.78
N THR A 185 6.54 15.31 1.17
CA THR A 185 5.38 15.90 1.85
C THR A 185 4.25 14.92 2.08
N SER A 186 4.22 13.80 1.34
CA SER A 186 3.19 12.77 1.43
C SER A 186 3.79 11.37 1.33
N LEU A 187 3.47 10.52 2.29
CA LEU A 187 3.88 9.12 2.35
C LEU A 187 2.75 8.25 1.82
N LYS A 188 3.02 7.48 0.76
CA LYS A 188 2.02 6.65 0.10
C LYS A 188 2.16 5.18 0.45
N ILE A 189 1.07 4.59 0.94
CA ILE A 189 0.95 3.16 1.23
C ILE A 189 0.19 2.49 0.08
N GLU A 190 0.79 1.47 -0.56
CA GLU A 190 0.11 0.65 -1.56
C GLU A 190 -0.60 -0.52 -0.87
N GLY A 191 -1.91 -0.52 -0.93
CA GLY A 191 -2.74 -1.54 -0.29
C GLY A 191 -4.00 -1.90 -1.06
N ARG A 192 -4.14 -1.52 -2.34
CA ARG A 192 -5.37 -1.72 -3.12
C ARG A 192 -5.86 -3.16 -3.16
N ALA A 193 -4.94 -4.12 -3.29
CA ALA A 193 -5.25 -5.55 -3.31
C ALA A 193 -5.09 -6.23 -1.93
N LYS A 194 -4.96 -5.42 -0.87
CA LYS A 194 -4.77 -5.90 0.50
C LYS A 194 -6.05 -5.77 1.32
N SER A 195 -6.08 -6.38 2.50
CA SER A 195 -7.21 -6.30 3.42
C SER A 195 -7.33 -4.94 4.13
N ALA A 196 -8.50 -4.65 4.71
CA ALA A 196 -8.68 -3.50 5.58
C ALA A 196 -7.72 -3.53 6.78
N TYR A 197 -7.44 -4.72 7.33
CA TYR A 197 -6.46 -4.91 8.40
C TYR A 197 -5.06 -4.47 7.98
N TYR A 198 -4.62 -4.82 6.76
CA TYR A 198 -3.34 -4.33 6.23
C TYR A 198 -3.29 -2.80 6.21
N ALA A 199 -4.36 -2.15 5.71
CA ALA A 199 -4.42 -0.70 5.67
C ALA A 199 -4.40 -0.08 7.08
N ALA A 200 -5.12 -0.67 8.03
CA ALA A 200 -5.15 -0.22 9.41
C ALA A 200 -3.76 -0.29 10.06
N VAL A 201 -3.11 -1.46 10.02
CA VAL A 201 -1.79 -1.68 10.63
C VAL A 201 -0.73 -0.79 10.00
N THR A 202 -0.66 -0.74 8.66
CA THR A 202 0.36 0.09 8.00
C THR A 202 0.17 1.58 8.27
N THR A 203 -1.07 2.07 8.22
CA THR A 203 -1.36 3.48 8.52
C THR A 203 -1.05 3.80 9.98
N HIS A 204 -1.44 2.95 10.91
CA HIS A 204 -1.15 3.10 12.34
C HIS A 204 0.36 3.14 12.60
N ALA A 205 1.13 2.21 12.03
CA ALA A 205 2.59 2.15 12.18
C ALA A 205 3.28 3.41 11.66
N TYR A 206 2.99 3.82 10.42
CA TYR A 206 3.59 5.01 9.82
C TYR A 206 3.14 6.30 10.52
N ARG A 207 1.86 6.41 10.91
CA ARG A 207 1.38 7.58 11.64
C ARG A 207 2.06 7.70 13.00
N SER A 208 2.15 6.60 13.74
CA SER A 208 2.83 6.58 15.04
C SER A 208 4.31 6.96 14.93
N ALA A 209 5.02 6.42 13.95
CA ALA A 209 6.43 6.72 13.73
C ALA A 209 6.65 8.20 13.36
N VAL A 210 5.81 8.76 12.48
CA VAL A 210 5.87 10.18 12.09
C VAL A 210 5.57 11.08 13.28
N ASP A 211 4.57 10.77 14.09
CA ASP A 211 4.21 11.58 15.27
C ASP A 211 5.32 11.56 16.33
N LEU A 212 5.92 10.40 16.56
CA LEU A 212 7.07 10.26 17.47
C LEU A 212 8.27 11.09 16.97
N TYR A 213 8.56 11.06 15.68
CA TYR A 213 9.64 11.87 15.11
C TYR A 213 9.37 13.37 15.29
N TYR A 214 8.17 13.85 15.02
CA TYR A 214 7.84 15.27 15.20
C TYR A 214 7.81 15.70 16.67
N LYS A 215 7.52 14.77 17.59
CA LYS A 215 7.55 15.03 19.03
C LYS A 215 8.96 15.27 19.56
N ASP A 216 9.94 14.50 19.11
CA ASP A 216 11.34 14.63 19.49
C ASP A 216 12.27 14.21 18.35
N LYS A 217 12.64 15.17 17.50
CA LYS A 217 13.51 14.92 16.34
C LYS A 217 14.93 14.49 16.71
N GLN A 218 15.45 14.96 17.84
CA GLN A 218 16.86 14.69 18.24
C GLN A 218 16.98 13.36 18.98
N GLY A 219 16.00 13.00 19.79
CA GLY A 219 15.96 11.76 20.53
C GLY A 219 15.16 10.64 19.85
N TYR A 220 14.74 10.83 18.58
CA TYR A 220 13.91 9.86 17.90
C TYR A 220 14.57 8.48 17.82
N THR A 221 13.83 7.51 18.29
CA THR A 221 14.10 6.07 18.07
C THR A 221 12.80 5.39 17.71
N LEU A 222 12.83 4.53 16.69
CA LEU A 222 11.65 3.75 16.31
C LEU A 222 11.38 2.68 17.39
N PRO A 223 10.20 2.68 18.04
CA PRO A 223 9.85 1.63 18.97
C PRO A 223 9.74 0.26 18.29
N ALA A 224 10.25 -0.79 18.92
CA ALA A 224 10.29 -2.13 18.35
C ALA A 224 8.89 -2.65 17.93
N TRP A 225 7.86 -2.34 18.74
CA TRP A 225 6.49 -2.78 18.46
C TRP A 225 5.95 -2.32 17.09
N ILE A 226 6.42 -1.16 16.57
CA ILE A 226 5.99 -0.67 15.24
C ILE A 226 6.45 -1.62 14.13
N GLY A 227 7.70 -2.08 14.19
CA GLY A 227 8.20 -3.09 13.25
C GLY A 227 7.53 -4.45 13.44
N GLU A 228 7.27 -4.85 14.68
CA GLU A 228 6.57 -6.10 14.99
C GLU A 228 5.14 -6.10 14.42
N GLU A 229 4.40 -4.99 14.51
CA GLU A 229 3.07 -4.86 13.90
C GLU A 229 3.11 -5.04 12.37
N LEU A 230 4.11 -4.44 11.70
CA LEU A 230 4.25 -4.60 10.25
C LEU A 230 4.59 -6.03 9.81
N ASN A 231 5.15 -6.85 10.70
CA ASN A 231 5.39 -8.27 10.45
C ASN A 231 4.13 -9.14 10.63
N LYS A 232 3.09 -8.65 11.31
CA LYS A 232 1.82 -9.39 11.49
C LYS A 232 0.93 -9.37 10.24
N ILE A 233 1.08 -8.40 9.36
CA ILE A 233 0.28 -8.31 8.12
C ILE A 233 0.82 -9.25 7.04
N SER A 234 -0.02 -9.59 6.06
CA SER A 234 0.41 -10.40 4.92
C SER A 234 1.36 -9.60 4.01
N HIS A 235 2.63 -9.96 4.02
CA HIS A 235 3.68 -9.29 3.27
C HIS A 235 4.65 -10.30 2.64
N ARG A 236 5.52 -9.84 1.74
CA ARG A 236 6.73 -10.55 1.33
C ARG A 236 7.91 -10.06 2.13
N GLU A 237 9.08 -10.68 1.97
CA GLU A 237 10.30 -10.10 2.51
C GLU A 237 10.37 -8.61 2.17
N TYR A 238 10.72 -7.82 3.17
CA TYR A 238 10.81 -6.37 3.03
C TYR A 238 12.14 -5.93 2.41
N SER A 239 12.09 -4.82 1.71
CA SER A 239 13.23 -4.10 1.16
C SER A 239 13.01 -2.59 1.27
N THR A 240 14.07 -1.84 1.10
CA THR A 240 14.01 -0.37 1.04
C THR A 240 13.69 0.16 -0.37
N GLY A 241 13.29 -0.70 -1.32
CA GLY A 241 13.17 -0.28 -2.71
C GLY A 241 14.51 0.27 -3.23
N PHE A 242 14.46 1.34 -3.98
CA PHE A 242 15.63 2.02 -4.54
C PHE A 242 16.16 3.18 -3.67
N PHE A 243 15.53 3.49 -2.55
CA PHE A 243 15.87 4.64 -1.71
C PHE A 243 17.34 4.72 -1.30
N LEU A 244 18.01 3.57 -1.14
CA LEU A 244 19.44 3.50 -0.80
C LEU A 244 20.37 3.37 -2.02
N GLY A 245 19.88 3.67 -3.22
CA GLY A 245 20.65 3.65 -4.47
C GLY A 245 21.01 2.25 -4.98
N LYS A 246 20.37 1.19 -4.47
CA LYS A 246 20.55 -0.19 -4.92
C LYS A 246 19.22 -0.80 -5.31
N GLU A 247 19.25 -1.70 -6.29
CA GLU A 247 18.06 -2.48 -6.62
C GLU A 247 17.57 -3.29 -5.40
N PRO A 248 16.24 -3.38 -5.19
CA PRO A 248 15.66 -4.00 -4.00
C PRO A 248 15.92 -5.51 -3.91
N GLY A 249 16.48 -6.12 -4.95
CA GLY A 249 16.69 -7.56 -5.06
C GLY A 249 15.38 -8.33 -5.25
N GLN A 250 15.52 -9.64 -5.38
CA GLN A 250 14.41 -10.57 -5.57
C GLN A 250 14.40 -11.63 -4.46
N VAL A 251 13.26 -12.27 -4.24
CA VAL A 251 13.13 -13.40 -3.31
C VAL A 251 13.15 -14.68 -4.12
N HIS A 252 14.17 -15.49 -3.94
CA HIS A 252 14.36 -16.74 -4.69
C HIS A 252 13.80 -17.96 -3.96
N SER A 253 13.91 -17.97 -2.62
CA SER A 253 13.61 -19.13 -1.78
C SER A 253 12.13 -19.37 -1.50
N ASN A 254 11.31 -18.31 -1.47
CA ASN A 254 9.88 -18.43 -1.18
C ASN A 254 9.10 -17.31 -1.85
N GLY A 255 8.52 -17.57 -3.02
CA GLY A 255 7.66 -16.61 -3.74
C GLY A 255 6.34 -16.31 -3.05
N GLY A 256 6.09 -16.88 -1.86
CA GLY A 256 4.87 -16.73 -1.09
C GLY A 256 4.82 -15.48 -0.21
N TYR A 257 3.62 -15.16 0.22
CA TYR A 257 3.39 -14.21 1.29
C TYR A 257 3.68 -14.86 2.64
N ILE A 258 4.39 -14.13 3.51
CA ILE A 258 4.48 -14.43 4.92
C ILE A 258 3.15 -14.02 5.55
N ARG A 259 2.49 -14.93 6.25
CA ARG A 259 1.21 -14.72 6.89
C ARG A 259 1.15 -15.57 8.15
N GLU A 260 1.43 -14.97 9.28
CA GLU A 260 1.50 -15.65 10.58
C GLU A 260 0.31 -15.31 11.46
N TYR A 261 -0.45 -14.25 11.14
CA TYR A 261 -1.59 -13.76 11.90
C TYR A 261 -2.86 -13.71 11.06
N ASP A 262 -3.97 -14.04 11.71
CA ASP A 262 -5.31 -13.91 11.15
C ASP A 262 -6.14 -12.91 11.95
N VAL A 263 -6.94 -12.09 11.26
CA VAL A 263 -7.91 -11.20 11.90
C VAL A 263 -9.10 -12.04 12.37
N VAL A 264 -9.30 -12.15 13.66
CA VAL A 264 -10.38 -12.95 14.22
C VAL A 264 -11.67 -12.18 14.44
N ALA A 265 -11.57 -10.87 14.75
CA ALA A 265 -12.75 -10.03 14.94
C ALA A 265 -12.42 -8.53 14.74
N ILE A 266 -13.45 -7.73 14.61
CA ILE A 266 -13.41 -6.27 14.71
C ILE A 266 -14.21 -5.89 15.95
N CYS A 267 -13.63 -5.03 16.80
CA CYS A 267 -14.37 -4.46 17.93
C CYS A 267 -15.31 -3.37 17.41
N ASP A 268 -16.60 -3.54 17.63
CA ASP A 268 -17.63 -2.57 17.28
C ASP A 268 -17.83 -1.52 18.39
N SER A 269 -17.76 -1.96 19.65
CA SER A 269 -17.82 -1.11 20.84
C SER A 269 -17.23 -1.83 22.06
N TRP A 270 -16.85 -1.03 23.06
CA TRP A 270 -16.49 -1.51 24.39
C TRP A 270 -17.34 -0.80 25.44
N GLU A 271 -17.99 -1.57 26.31
CA GLU A 271 -18.88 -1.04 27.33
C GLU A 271 -18.80 -1.87 28.64
N ASN A 272 -18.56 -1.21 29.77
CA ASN A 272 -18.59 -1.80 31.10
C ASN A 272 -17.77 -3.11 31.25
N GLY A 273 -16.56 -3.13 30.67
CA GLY A 273 -15.68 -4.29 30.74
C GLY A 273 -16.02 -5.42 29.75
N THR A 274 -16.76 -5.13 28.71
CA THR A 274 -17.14 -6.08 27.66
C THR A 274 -16.86 -5.47 26.27
N ALA A 275 -16.12 -6.19 25.45
CA ALA A 275 -15.93 -5.89 24.03
C ALA A 275 -17.02 -6.56 23.20
N TYR A 276 -17.73 -5.78 22.40
CA TYR A 276 -18.72 -6.25 21.41
C TYR A 276 -18.04 -6.36 20.06
N LEU A 277 -18.06 -7.56 19.48
CA LEU A 277 -17.23 -7.91 18.34
C LEU A 277 -18.06 -8.36 17.14
N THR A 278 -17.59 -8.03 15.95
CA THR A 278 -18.00 -8.70 14.70
C THR A 278 -16.92 -9.70 14.30
N GLN A 279 -17.25 -10.99 14.37
CA GLN A 279 -16.32 -12.07 14.06
C GLN A 279 -15.91 -12.09 12.58
N LYS A 280 -14.64 -12.39 12.29
CA LYS A 280 -14.09 -12.54 10.92
C LYS A 280 -13.55 -13.94 10.68
N ASN A 281 -12.79 -14.48 11.62
CA ASN A 281 -12.26 -15.85 11.59
C ASN A 281 -12.53 -16.54 12.91
N LYS A 282 -12.45 -17.88 12.90
CA LYS A 282 -12.69 -18.70 14.09
C LYS A 282 -11.66 -18.38 15.17
N PHE A 283 -12.15 -18.25 16.42
CA PHE A 283 -11.34 -18.28 17.63
C PHE A 283 -12.12 -18.95 18.77
N SER A 284 -11.43 -19.33 19.83
CA SER A 284 -11.96 -20.17 20.91
C SER A 284 -11.65 -19.59 22.28
N VAL A 285 -12.41 -20.02 23.26
CA VAL A 285 -12.15 -19.74 24.68
C VAL A 285 -10.74 -20.21 25.04
N GLY A 286 -10.00 -19.38 25.77
CA GLY A 286 -8.63 -19.60 26.18
C GLY A 286 -7.56 -19.11 25.19
N GLU A 287 -7.93 -18.74 23.97
CA GLU A 287 -6.97 -18.16 23.01
C GLU A 287 -6.55 -16.76 23.43
N GLN A 288 -5.27 -16.47 23.20
CA GLN A 288 -4.69 -15.15 23.37
C GLN A 288 -4.84 -14.37 22.07
N LEU A 289 -5.41 -13.19 22.14
CA LEU A 289 -5.68 -12.30 21.02
C LEU A 289 -4.84 -11.03 21.15
N ASP A 290 -4.22 -10.60 20.05
CA ASP A 290 -3.59 -9.29 19.95
C ASP A 290 -4.65 -8.26 19.55
N VAL A 291 -4.74 -7.18 20.31
CA VAL A 291 -5.66 -6.06 20.04
C VAL A 291 -4.85 -4.92 19.45
N LEU A 292 -5.21 -4.48 18.25
CA LEU A 292 -4.68 -3.26 17.63
C LEU A 292 -5.60 -2.10 18.02
N PRO A 293 -5.18 -1.19 18.91
CA PRO A 293 -5.98 -0.02 19.27
C PRO A 293 -5.91 1.03 18.15
N PRO A 294 -6.78 2.04 18.13
CA PRO A 294 -6.71 3.15 17.19
C PRO A 294 -5.39 3.94 17.29
N MET A 295 -4.79 4.00 18.48
CA MET A 295 -3.52 4.70 18.77
C MET A 295 -2.70 3.90 19.79
N GLY A 296 -1.36 3.96 19.68
CA GLY A 296 -0.45 3.35 20.64
C GLY A 296 -0.11 1.90 20.34
N GLU A 297 0.57 1.26 21.27
CA GLU A 297 1.05 -0.13 21.14
C GLU A 297 -0.09 -1.13 21.25
N SER A 298 -0.05 -2.20 20.45
CA SER A 298 -0.97 -3.32 20.61
C SER A 298 -0.78 -4.04 21.95
N PHE A 299 -1.84 -4.60 22.47
CA PHE A 299 -1.81 -5.34 23.72
C PHE A 299 -2.53 -6.68 23.59
N LYS A 300 -2.30 -7.58 24.55
CA LYS A 300 -2.86 -8.92 24.52
C LYS A 300 -4.02 -9.06 25.50
N ILE A 301 -5.05 -9.74 25.05
CA ILE A 301 -6.15 -10.21 25.90
C ILE A 301 -6.30 -11.73 25.76
N THR A 302 -6.89 -12.37 26.77
CA THR A 302 -7.30 -13.77 26.66
C THR A 302 -8.82 -13.82 26.55
N ALA A 303 -9.34 -14.54 25.57
CA ALA A 303 -10.77 -14.76 25.41
C ALA A 303 -11.27 -15.77 26.46
N GLU A 304 -11.35 -15.36 27.74
CA GLU A 304 -11.74 -16.26 28.83
C GLU A 304 -13.16 -16.79 28.70
N LYS A 305 -14.06 -15.99 28.12
CA LYS A 305 -15.45 -16.36 27.82
C LYS A 305 -15.85 -15.70 26.49
N ILE A 306 -16.70 -16.40 25.76
CA ILE A 306 -17.30 -15.86 24.53
C ILE A 306 -18.82 -16.02 24.68
N PHE A 307 -19.57 -14.96 24.42
CA PHE A 307 -21.03 -14.99 24.38
C PHE A 307 -21.49 -14.71 22.94
N ASN A 308 -22.47 -15.51 22.48
CA ASN A 308 -23.10 -15.28 21.18
C ASN A 308 -24.13 -14.14 21.24
N HIS A 309 -24.77 -13.80 20.12
CA HIS A 309 -25.79 -12.75 20.04
C HIS A 309 -27.02 -12.97 20.91
N ASN A 310 -27.25 -14.20 21.36
CA ASN A 310 -28.34 -14.54 22.30
C ASN A 310 -27.91 -14.40 23.77
N GLY A 311 -26.66 -14.07 24.06
CA GLY A 311 -26.10 -14.02 25.41
C GLY A 311 -25.72 -15.39 25.98
N GLU A 312 -25.67 -16.42 25.14
CA GLU A 312 -25.30 -17.78 25.55
C GLU A 312 -23.76 -17.92 25.50
N SER A 313 -23.18 -18.55 26.54
CA SER A 313 -21.75 -18.85 26.57
C SER A 313 -21.42 -19.97 25.59
N VAL A 314 -20.45 -19.72 24.69
CA VAL A 314 -19.98 -20.67 23.67
C VAL A 314 -18.50 -20.94 23.83
N GLN A 315 -18.03 -22.13 23.39
CA GLN A 315 -16.62 -22.52 23.48
C GLN A 315 -15.78 -21.99 22.32
N SER A 316 -16.41 -21.63 21.22
CA SER A 316 -15.75 -21.06 20.06
C SER A 316 -16.72 -20.21 19.25
N ALA A 317 -16.18 -19.31 18.45
CA ALA A 317 -16.88 -18.48 17.47
C ALA A 317 -16.57 -18.98 16.06
N PRO A 318 -17.34 -19.92 15.48
CA PRO A 318 -17.00 -20.54 14.20
C PRO A 318 -17.58 -19.82 12.98
N HIS A 319 -18.55 -18.92 13.15
CA HIS A 319 -19.33 -18.35 12.05
C HIS A 319 -18.93 -16.91 11.71
N PRO A 320 -18.41 -16.64 10.50
CA PRO A 320 -18.08 -15.28 10.08
C PRO A 320 -19.28 -14.34 10.20
N MET A 321 -19.02 -13.10 10.60
CA MET A 321 -20.01 -12.03 10.79
C MET A 321 -20.96 -12.22 11.99
N GLU A 322 -20.75 -13.23 12.82
CA GLU A 322 -21.47 -13.38 14.08
C GLU A 322 -21.15 -12.23 15.02
N LYS A 323 -22.16 -11.73 15.73
CA LYS A 323 -22.00 -10.74 16.80
C LYS A 323 -21.71 -11.46 18.11
N LEU A 324 -20.64 -11.07 18.76
CA LEU A 324 -20.11 -11.70 19.96
C LEU A 324 -19.89 -10.67 21.05
N ALA A 325 -19.86 -11.14 22.30
CA ALA A 325 -19.39 -10.34 23.43
C ALA A 325 -18.28 -11.11 24.14
N VAL A 326 -17.18 -10.42 24.41
CA VAL A 326 -16.03 -10.98 25.15
C VAL A 326 -15.70 -10.06 26.31
N PRO A 327 -15.69 -10.57 27.57
CA PRO A 327 -15.22 -9.81 28.71
C PRO A 327 -13.81 -9.32 28.50
N CYS A 328 -13.59 -8.02 28.64
CA CYS A 328 -12.31 -7.37 28.43
C CYS A 328 -12.18 -6.20 29.41
N ALA A 329 -11.27 -6.31 30.38
CA ALA A 329 -11.05 -5.29 31.40
C ALA A 329 -10.38 -4.00 30.85
N VAL A 330 -9.73 -4.11 29.70
CA VAL A 330 -9.07 -2.99 29.02
C VAL A 330 -10.02 -2.46 27.96
N GLU A 331 -10.18 -1.13 27.92
CA GLU A 331 -10.94 -0.46 26.85
C GLU A 331 -10.26 -0.67 25.51
N ILE A 332 -11.06 -1.06 24.51
CA ILE A 332 -10.61 -1.37 23.14
C ILE A 332 -11.12 -0.29 22.20
#